data_b74042e19afa7c8ca85f483d16c3986e
#
_entry.id   b74042e19afa7c8ca85f483d16c3986e
#
_cell.length_a   1.000
_cell.length_b   1.000
_cell.length_c   1.000
_cell.angle_alpha   90.00
_cell.angle_beta   90.00
_cell.angle_gamma   90.00
#
_symmetry.space_group_name_H-M   'P 1'
#
loop_
_entity.id
_entity.type
_entity.pdbx_description
1 polymer ?
#
loop_
_entity_poly.entity_id
_entity_poly.type
_entity_poly.pdbx_seq_one_letter_code
_entity_poly.pdbx_strand_id
1 'polypeptide(L)'
;GWRYADRGFVMRGGREMENHFECLWDLFRSIPSLETEDASVLDEYYWLNKKDPNSSLQRATVKRGQDARTDGKFGLSEKGAMEIMKLFMTRDEELYDRKITDCFSGEVLDSNFWMYWRTMFAFENWHSALEMKLYIQRFIHHIGGLPDFSALKFTKYNQYESLILPMMKYLEAHGVQFQYDTTVTNVEFYVDG
;
A
#
# COMPACT_ATOMS: atom_id res chain seq x y z
N GLY A 1 1.25 -11.16 -12.77
CA GLY A 1 0.30 -12.25 -12.61
C GLY A 1 0.50 -13.35 -13.64
N TRP A 2 -0.01 -14.52 -13.36
CA TRP A 2 0.03 -15.66 -14.26
C TRP A 2 -1.31 -16.39 -14.24
N ARG A 3 -1.76 -16.88 -15.39
CA ARG A 3 -2.98 -17.67 -15.51
C ARG A 3 -2.65 -19.11 -15.87
N TYR A 4 -3.14 -20.04 -15.08
CA TYR A 4 -3.17 -21.46 -15.40
C TYR A 4 -4.56 -21.85 -15.90
N ALA A 5 -4.64 -22.62 -16.97
CA ALA A 5 -5.93 -23.03 -17.54
C ALA A 5 -6.76 -23.87 -16.56
N ASP A 6 -6.10 -24.67 -15.74
CA ASP A 6 -6.69 -25.63 -14.80
C ASP A 6 -6.72 -25.19 -13.33
N ARG A 7 -5.97 -24.15 -12.97
CA ARG A 7 -5.78 -23.72 -11.57
C ARG A 7 -6.12 -22.27 -11.30
N GLY A 8 -6.52 -21.51 -12.31
CA GLY A 8 -6.90 -20.11 -12.20
C GLY A 8 -5.71 -19.14 -12.21
N PHE A 9 -5.81 -18.06 -11.47
CA PHE A 9 -4.85 -16.98 -11.51
C PHE A 9 -3.88 -17.02 -10.31
N VAL A 10 -2.61 -16.76 -10.60
CA VAL A 10 -1.62 -16.37 -9.59
C VAL A 10 -1.36 -14.89 -9.73
N MET A 11 -1.70 -14.11 -8.72
CA MET A 11 -1.54 -12.66 -8.72
C MET A 11 -0.51 -12.23 -7.69
N ARG A 12 0.17 -11.13 -8.00
CA ARG A 12 0.96 -10.37 -7.04
C ARG A 12 0.22 -9.10 -6.67
N GLY A 13 0.35 -8.69 -5.42
CA GLY A 13 -0.32 -7.52 -4.88
C GLY A 13 -1.81 -7.77 -4.63
N GLY A 14 -2.39 -6.87 -3.87
CA GLY A 14 -3.79 -6.87 -3.52
C GLY A 14 -4.61 -5.95 -4.42
N ARG A 15 -5.84 -5.71 -3.98
CA ARG A 15 -6.76 -4.74 -4.57
C ARG A 15 -6.82 -3.45 -3.76
N GLU A 16 -6.13 -3.43 -2.63
CA GLU A 16 -6.17 -2.35 -1.66
C GLU A 16 -5.50 -1.11 -2.23
N MET A 17 -6.20 0.01 -2.09
CA MET A 17 -5.77 1.33 -2.51
C MET A 17 -6.10 2.33 -1.39
N GLU A 18 -5.52 3.50 -1.49
CA GLU A 18 -5.68 4.54 -0.50
C GLU A 18 -6.12 5.85 -1.19
N ASN A 19 -7.07 6.54 -0.58
CA ASN A 19 -7.67 7.75 -1.18
C ASN A 19 -6.67 8.89 -1.38
N HIS A 20 -5.63 8.96 -0.54
CA HIS A 20 -4.61 10.00 -0.59
C HIS A 20 -3.41 9.66 -1.50
N PHE A 21 -3.54 8.70 -2.39
CA PHE A 21 -2.62 8.55 -3.53
C PHE A 21 -2.95 9.61 -4.60
N GLU A 22 -2.78 10.88 -4.24
CA GLU A 22 -3.28 12.02 -4.99
C GLU A 22 -2.75 12.08 -6.43
N CYS A 23 -1.44 11.88 -6.62
CA CYS A 23 -0.84 11.82 -7.96
C CYS A 23 -1.38 10.65 -8.78
N LEU A 24 -1.61 9.49 -8.16
CA LEU A 24 -2.19 8.33 -8.81
C LEU A 24 -3.61 8.63 -9.28
N TRP A 25 -4.44 9.19 -8.41
CA TRP A 25 -5.85 9.47 -8.72
C TRP A 25 -6.00 10.65 -9.68
N ASP A 26 -5.10 11.61 -9.64
CA ASP A 26 -5.06 12.68 -10.64
C ASP A 26 -4.78 12.11 -12.04
N LEU A 27 -3.82 11.18 -12.16
CA LEU A 27 -3.58 10.44 -13.40
C LEU A 27 -4.83 9.68 -13.85
N PHE A 28 -5.43 8.86 -12.96
CA PHE A 28 -6.56 8.01 -13.31
C PHE A 28 -7.88 8.75 -13.53
N ARG A 29 -7.95 10.03 -13.21
CA ARG A 29 -9.03 10.93 -13.66
C ARG A 29 -9.03 11.11 -15.17
N SER A 30 -7.85 11.05 -15.80
CA SER A 30 -7.67 11.22 -17.25
C SER A 30 -7.77 9.92 -18.04
N ILE A 31 -7.77 8.77 -17.37
CA ILE A 31 -7.81 7.46 -18.02
C ILE A 31 -9.28 7.00 -18.13
N PRO A 32 -9.80 6.81 -19.34
CA PRO A 32 -11.17 6.34 -19.53
C PRO A 32 -11.41 4.95 -18.93
N SER A 33 -12.60 4.75 -18.37
CA SER A 33 -13.07 3.42 -18.01
C SER A 33 -13.18 2.53 -19.25
N LEU A 34 -12.89 1.23 -19.09
CA LEU A 34 -13.13 0.23 -20.15
C LEU A 34 -14.55 -0.36 -20.09
N GLU A 35 -15.30 -0.08 -19.02
CA GLU A 35 -16.61 -0.69 -18.79
C GLU A 35 -17.76 0.31 -18.81
N THR A 36 -17.49 1.59 -18.49
CA THR A 36 -18.50 2.63 -18.34
C THR A 36 -18.19 3.78 -19.29
N GLU A 37 -19.08 4.03 -20.24
CA GLU A 37 -18.99 5.13 -21.18
C GLU A 37 -19.00 6.47 -20.41
N ASP A 38 -18.22 7.43 -20.89
CA ASP A 38 -18.08 8.78 -20.32
C ASP A 38 -17.57 8.83 -18.86
N ALA A 39 -17.03 7.72 -18.33
CA ALA A 39 -16.45 7.64 -17.01
C ALA A 39 -14.94 7.44 -17.05
N SER A 40 -14.25 7.89 -16.02
CA SER A 40 -12.85 7.57 -15.77
C SER A 40 -12.67 6.37 -14.84
N VAL A 41 -11.47 5.83 -14.79
CA VAL A 41 -11.09 4.81 -13.81
C VAL A 41 -11.28 5.33 -12.37
N LEU A 42 -11.03 6.61 -12.13
CA LEU A 42 -11.27 7.24 -10.84
C LEU A 42 -12.77 7.24 -10.46
N ASP A 43 -13.65 7.53 -11.42
CA ASP A 43 -15.11 7.53 -11.17
C ASP A 43 -15.59 6.14 -10.76
N GLU A 44 -15.15 5.10 -11.45
CA GLU A 44 -15.49 3.71 -11.08
C GLU A 44 -15.00 3.34 -9.69
N TYR A 45 -13.79 3.75 -9.34
CA TYR A 45 -13.24 3.54 -8.00
C TYR A 45 -14.09 4.22 -6.92
N TYR A 46 -14.49 5.46 -7.13
CA TYR A 46 -15.36 6.19 -6.21
C TYR A 46 -16.74 5.55 -6.06
N TRP A 47 -17.38 5.21 -7.16
CA TRP A 47 -18.71 4.61 -7.15
C TRP A 47 -18.72 3.25 -6.45
N LEU A 48 -17.73 2.43 -6.73
CA LEU A 48 -17.58 1.13 -6.09
C LEU A 48 -17.48 1.29 -4.55
N ASN A 49 -16.54 2.10 -4.11
CA ASN A 49 -16.25 2.24 -2.68
C ASN A 49 -17.33 3.02 -1.91
N LYS A 50 -18.15 3.80 -2.60
CA LYS A 50 -19.35 4.42 -2.02
C LYS A 50 -20.49 3.39 -1.84
N LYS A 51 -20.63 2.48 -2.80
CA LYS A 51 -21.67 1.45 -2.79
C LYS A 51 -21.36 0.30 -1.85
N ASP A 52 -20.09 -0.08 -1.79
CA ASP A 52 -19.59 -1.21 -1.01
C ASP A 52 -18.37 -0.79 -0.17
N PRO A 53 -18.58 -0.07 0.93
CA PRO A 53 -17.51 0.34 1.81
C PRO A 53 -16.78 -0.88 2.39
N ASN A 54 -15.46 -0.86 2.34
CA ASN A 54 -14.68 -1.94 2.95
C ASN A 54 -14.91 -1.99 4.46
N SER A 55 -15.19 -3.18 4.95
CA SER A 55 -15.29 -3.48 6.37
C SER A 55 -14.84 -4.92 6.58
N SER A 56 -13.61 -5.09 6.98
CA SER A 56 -13.04 -6.41 7.21
C SER A 56 -12.14 -6.38 8.42
N LEU A 57 -12.49 -7.15 9.44
CA LEU A 57 -11.65 -7.28 10.63
C LEU A 57 -10.32 -7.96 10.26
N GLN A 58 -9.22 -7.30 10.53
CA GLN A 58 -7.90 -7.88 10.34
C GLN A 58 -7.68 -9.03 11.34
N ARG A 59 -7.51 -10.22 10.81
CA ARG A 59 -7.22 -11.42 11.60
C ARG A 59 -5.72 -11.60 11.70
N ALA A 60 -5.18 -11.36 12.89
CA ALA A 60 -3.79 -11.65 13.19
C ALA A 60 -3.65 -13.03 13.83
N THR A 61 -2.62 -13.75 13.45
CA THR A 61 -2.32 -15.07 13.99
C THR A 61 -0.94 -15.09 14.63
N VAL A 62 -0.81 -15.85 15.70
CA VAL A 62 0.45 -16.15 16.37
C VAL A 62 0.66 -17.68 16.47
N LYS A 63 1.85 -18.11 16.78
CA LYS A 63 2.17 -19.53 17.06
C LYS A 63 1.55 -20.50 16.04
N ARG A 64 1.83 -20.30 14.76
CA ARG A 64 1.37 -21.16 13.65
C ARG A 64 -0.16 -21.20 13.47
N GLY A 65 -0.80 -20.04 13.49
CA GLY A 65 -2.20 -19.91 13.13
C GLY A 65 -3.19 -19.84 14.28
N GLN A 66 -2.70 -19.75 15.52
CA GLN A 66 -3.58 -19.42 16.64
C GLN A 66 -4.02 -17.96 16.56
N ASP A 67 -5.29 -17.70 16.90
CA ASP A 67 -5.82 -16.33 16.95
C ASP A 67 -5.02 -15.51 17.97
N ALA A 68 -4.51 -14.38 17.54
CA ALA A 68 -3.76 -13.44 18.38
C ALA A 68 -4.63 -12.67 19.38
N ARG A 69 -5.97 -12.74 19.24
CA ARG A 69 -6.96 -12.09 20.13
C ARG A 69 -6.67 -10.60 20.33
N THR A 70 -6.44 -9.89 19.25
CA THR A 70 -6.13 -8.47 19.28
C THR A 70 -7.35 -7.59 19.58
N ASP A 71 -8.55 -8.11 19.33
CA ASP A 71 -9.85 -7.46 19.57
C ASP A 71 -9.96 -6.05 18.96
N GLY A 72 -9.25 -5.82 17.85
CA GLY A 72 -9.21 -4.52 17.18
C GLY A 72 -8.47 -3.42 17.96
N LYS A 73 -7.71 -3.78 18.99
CA LYS A 73 -6.99 -2.82 19.84
C LYS A 73 -5.50 -2.80 19.50
N PHE A 74 -4.91 -1.63 19.55
CA PHE A 74 -3.46 -1.49 19.35
C PHE A 74 -2.62 -2.04 20.51
N GLY A 75 -3.16 -2.06 21.72
CA GLY A 75 -2.43 -2.52 22.89
C GLY A 75 -1.14 -1.71 23.14
N LEU A 76 -1.14 -0.45 22.73
CA LEU A 76 0.01 0.43 22.83
C LEU A 76 -0.03 1.15 24.19
N SER A 77 1.07 1.09 24.95
CA SER A 77 1.22 1.84 26.18
C SER A 77 1.47 3.34 25.92
N GLU A 78 1.32 4.17 26.94
CA GLU A 78 1.66 5.59 26.83
C GLU A 78 3.13 5.79 26.44
N LYS A 79 4.02 4.98 26.99
CA LYS A 79 5.44 5.00 26.63
C LYS A 79 5.66 4.61 25.18
N GLY A 80 4.99 3.56 24.70
CA GLY A 80 5.05 3.17 23.28
C GLY A 80 4.51 4.26 22.35
N ALA A 81 3.43 4.94 22.73
CA ALA A 81 2.91 6.08 21.99
C ALA A 81 3.91 7.24 21.92
N MET A 82 4.62 7.50 23.03
CA MET A 82 5.67 8.51 23.07
C MET A 82 6.88 8.14 22.21
N GLU A 83 7.24 6.86 22.13
CA GLU A 83 8.33 6.41 21.24
C GLU A 83 7.97 6.63 19.76
N ILE A 84 6.73 6.36 19.37
CA ILE A 84 6.24 6.63 18.00
C ILE A 84 6.25 8.14 17.73
N MET A 85 5.76 8.94 18.65
CA MET A 85 5.79 10.40 18.52
C MET A 85 7.22 10.93 18.40
N LYS A 86 8.14 10.39 19.21
CA LYS A 86 9.56 10.75 19.13
C LYS A 86 10.14 10.43 17.75
N LEU A 87 9.87 9.25 17.22
CA LEU A 87 10.30 8.89 15.84
C LEU A 87 9.73 9.89 14.83
N PHE A 88 8.45 10.20 14.92
CA PHE A 88 7.78 11.15 14.03
C PHE A 88 8.43 12.53 14.03
N MET A 89 8.88 13.00 15.21
CA MET A 89 9.49 14.33 15.40
C MET A 89 11.01 14.35 15.17
N THR A 90 11.67 13.20 15.09
CA THR A 90 13.11 13.12 14.83
C THR A 90 13.42 13.56 13.41
N ARG A 91 14.50 14.32 13.20
CA ARG A 91 14.91 14.75 11.86
C ARG A 91 15.36 13.56 11.02
N ASP A 92 15.17 13.65 9.73
CA ASP A 92 15.46 12.54 8.79
C ASP A 92 16.93 12.16 8.81
N GLU A 93 17.81 13.15 8.88
CA GLU A 93 19.27 12.96 8.91
C GLU A 93 19.73 12.13 10.12
N GLU A 94 19.01 12.22 11.23
CA GLU A 94 19.33 11.43 12.44
C GLU A 94 18.89 9.96 12.33
N LEU A 95 18.13 9.62 11.30
CA LEU A 95 17.56 8.29 11.09
C LEU A 95 18.21 7.50 9.95
N TYR A 96 19.10 8.09 9.15
CA TYR A 96 19.66 7.45 7.94
C TYR A 96 20.26 6.06 8.22
N ASP A 97 20.99 5.91 9.31
CA ASP A 97 21.66 4.65 9.65
C ASP A 97 20.97 3.89 10.79
N ARG A 98 19.77 4.32 11.19
CA ARG A 98 19.03 3.69 12.30
C ARG A 98 18.06 2.63 11.80
N LYS A 99 17.99 1.56 12.57
CA LYS A 99 16.96 0.52 12.44
C LYS A 99 15.77 0.84 13.35
N ILE A 100 14.66 0.21 13.07
CA ILE A 100 13.45 0.29 13.90
C ILE A 100 13.76 -0.12 15.35
N THR A 101 14.58 -1.16 15.56
CA THR A 101 15.02 -1.59 16.89
C THR A 101 15.88 -0.58 17.65
N ASP A 102 16.45 0.41 16.97
CA ASP A 102 17.23 1.48 17.63
C ASP A 102 16.34 2.62 18.13
N CYS A 103 15.10 2.63 17.70
CA CYS A 103 14.11 3.67 18.01
C CYS A 103 12.99 3.19 18.92
N PHE A 104 12.66 1.91 18.87
CA PHE A 104 11.54 1.33 19.60
C PHE A 104 11.99 0.27 20.61
N SER A 105 11.38 0.31 21.79
CA SER A 105 11.49 -0.74 22.80
C SER A 105 10.40 -1.81 22.63
N GLY A 106 10.38 -2.81 23.51
CA GLY A 106 9.32 -3.81 23.57
C GLY A 106 7.92 -3.19 23.76
N GLU A 107 7.82 -1.97 24.30
CA GLU A 107 6.52 -1.27 24.43
C GLU A 107 5.82 -1.05 23.06
N VAL A 108 6.59 -0.87 22.00
CA VAL A 108 6.08 -0.80 20.63
C VAL A 108 6.17 -2.16 19.94
N LEU A 109 7.33 -2.83 19.99
CA LEU A 109 7.63 -4.00 19.18
C LEU A 109 6.83 -5.25 19.59
N ASP A 110 6.33 -5.31 20.83
CA ASP A 110 5.48 -6.38 21.34
C ASP A 110 3.99 -6.00 21.36
N SER A 111 3.63 -4.81 20.87
CA SER A 111 2.26 -4.32 20.82
C SER A 111 1.48 -4.87 19.62
N ASN A 112 0.15 -4.87 19.72
CA ASN A 112 -0.72 -5.18 18.58
C ASN A 112 -0.57 -4.14 17.46
N PHE A 113 -0.26 -2.88 17.79
CA PHE A 113 0.03 -1.85 16.79
C PHE A 113 1.15 -2.31 15.86
N TRP A 114 2.27 -2.78 16.41
CA TRP A 114 3.40 -3.25 15.62
C TRP A 114 3.03 -4.49 14.78
N MET A 115 2.26 -5.40 15.35
CA MET A 115 1.77 -6.57 14.63
C MET A 115 0.89 -6.19 13.42
N TYR A 116 -0.05 -5.25 13.58
CA TYR A 116 -0.85 -4.74 12.47
C TYR A 116 0.01 -4.05 11.43
N TRP A 117 0.93 -3.18 11.88
CA TRP A 117 1.82 -2.43 11.00
C TRP A 117 2.70 -3.35 10.15
N ARG A 118 3.33 -4.33 10.76
CA ARG A 118 4.15 -5.33 10.08
C ARG A 118 3.35 -6.11 9.03
N THR A 119 2.15 -6.52 9.38
CA THR A 119 1.28 -7.30 8.51
C THR A 119 0.82 -6.48 7.31
N MET A 120 0.44 -5.23 7.53
CA MET A 120 -0.07 -4.33 6.50
C MET A 120 1.03 -3.91 5.52
N PHE A 121 2.16 -3.48 6.04
CA PHE A 121 3.21 -2.81 5.26
C PHE A 121 4.47 -3.64 5.07
N ALA A 122 4.47 -4.91 5.49
CA ALA A 122 5.60 -5.85 5.40
C ALA A 122 6.88 -5.33 6.07
N PHE A 123 6.77 -4.60 7.18
CA PHE A 123 7.93 -4.17 7.95
C PHE A 123 8.51 -5.30 8.79
N GLU A 124 9.80 -5.22 9.01
CA GLU A 124 10.56 -6.05 9.93
C GLU A 124 11.37 -5.19 10.91
N ASN A 125 11.69 -5.73 12.07
CA ASN A 125 12.38 -5.01 13.14
C ASN A 125 13.73 -4.40 12.70
N TRP A 126 14.38 -5.00 11.73
CA TRP A 126 15.68 -4.58 11.19
C TRP A 126 15.59 -3.57 10.04
N HIS A 127 14.39 -3.21 9.59
CA HIS A 127 14.20 -2.20 8.55
C HIS A 127 14.58 -0.80 9.03
N SER A 128 14.71 0.11 8.09
CA SER A 128 15.07 1.50 8.34
C SER A 128 14.02 2.22 9.20
N ALA A 129 14.50 2.93 10.24
CA ALA A 129 13.65 3.79 11.05
C ALA A 129 13.15 5.01 10.26
N LEU A 130 13.94 5.52 9.31
CA LEU A 130 13.51 6.58 8.41
C LEU A 130 12.35 6.15 7.56
N GLU A 131 12.43 4.98 6.95
CA GLU A 131 11.33 4.44 6.14
C GLU A 131 10.06 4.26 6.96
N MET A 132 10.19 3.73 8.18
CA MET A 132 9.06 3.64 9.12
C MET A 132 8.43 5.02 9.40
N LYS A 133 9.24 6.05 9.65
CA LYS A 133 8.77 7.41 9.86
C LYS A 133 8.00 7.93 8.64
N LEU A 134 8.55 7.78 7.44
CA LEU A 134 7.92 8.24 6.20
C LEU A 134 6.57 7.54 5.95
N TYR A 135 6.48 6.25 6.27
CA TYR A 135 5.21 5.52 6.21
C TYR A 135 4.21 6.01 7.25
N ILE A 136 4.63 6.27 8.49
CA ILE A 136 3.75 6.86 9.52
C ILE A 136 3.22 8.21 9.05
N GLN A 137 4.06 9.08 8.51
CA GLN A 137 3.66 10.38 7.98
C GLN A 137 2.65 10.23 6.85
N ARG A 138 2.88 9.27 5.96
CA ARG A 138 2.00 9.00 4.81
C ARG A 138 0.63 8.46 5.22
N PHE A 139 0.60 7.59 6.23
CA PHE A 139 -0.61 6.89 6.64
C PHE A 139 -1.22 7.39 7.97
N ILE A 140 -0.77 8.53 8.47
CA ILE A 140 -1.23 9.05 9.77
C ILE A 140 -2.75 9.20 9.86
N HIS A 141 -3.40 9.56 8.75
CA HIS A 141 -4.85 9.74 8.68
C HIS A 141 -5.63 8.42 8.78
N HIS A 142 -4.96 7.30 8.58
CA HIS A 142 -5.56 5.98 8.47
C HIS A 142 -5.12 5.00 9.55
N ILE A 143 -4.26 5.42 10.47
CA ILE A 143 -3.75 4.56 11.54
C ILE A 143 -4.91 3.91 12.33
N GLY A 144 -5.95 4.69 12.63
CA GLY A 144 -7.13 4.19 13.33
C GLY A 144 -7.89 3.07 12.61
N GLY A 145 -7.80 3.00 11.30
CA GLY A 145 -8.45 1.98 10.46
C GLY A 145 -7.61 0.74 10.17
N LEU A 146 -6.41 0.60 10.76
CA LEU A 146 -5.57 -0.58 10.57
C LEU A 146 -6.22 -1.89 11.05
N PRO A 147 -6.95 -1.93 12.19
CA PRO A 147 -7.50 -3.17 12.69
C PRO A 147 -8.62 -3.76 11.83
N ASP A 148 -9.36 -2.94 11.08
CA ASP A 148 -10.55 -3.34 10.32
C ASP A 148 -10.47 -3.02 8.83
N PHE A 149 -9.34 -2.54 8.36
CA PHE A 149 -9.12 -2.07 6.99
C PHE A 149 -10.05 -0.96 6.52
N SER A 150 -10.80 -0.31 7.40
CA SER A 150 -11.73 0.77 7.02
C SER A 150 -11.04 1.95 6.35
N ALA A 151 -9.73 2.10 6.60
CA ALA A 151 -8.88 3.09 5.97
C ALA A 151 -8.58 2.79 4.49
N LEU A 152 -8.72 1.54 4.06
CA LEU A 152 -8.40 1.11 2.71
C LEU A 152 -9.63 1.01 1.85
N LYS A 153 -9.43 1.22 0.57
CA LYS A 153 -10.44 1.06 -0.48
C LYS A 153 -9.97 -0.01 -1.46
N PHE A 154 -10.88 -0.47 -2.30
CA PHE A 154 -10.57 -1.52 -3.25
C PHE A 154 -10.85 -1.10 -4.67
N THR A 155 -10.07 -1.65 -5.60
CA THR A 155 -10.42 -1.71 -7.01
C THR A 155 -11.42 -2.85 -7.27
N LYS A 156 -12.19 -2.75 -8.35
CA LYS A 156 -13.19 -3.77 -8.74
C LYS A 156 -12.55 -5.12 -9.01
N TYR A 157 -11.50 -5.11 -9.79
CA TYR A 157 -10.70 -6.27 -10.13
C TYR A 157 -9.31 -6.15 -9.50
N ASN A 158 -8.38 -7.03 -9.87
CA ASN A 158 -6.98 -6.89 -9.53
C ASN A 158 -6.38 -5.61 -10.15
N GLN A 159 -5.19 -5.23 -9.71
CA GLN A 159 -4.54 -3.99 -10.17
C GLN A 159 -4.28 -3.97 -11.68
N TYR A 160 -4.01 -5.13 -12.29
CA TYR A 160 -3.79 -5.18 -13.74
C TYR A 160 -5.05 -4.79 -14.50
N GLU A 161 -6.17 -5.43 -14.21
CA GLU A 161 -7.43 -5.19 -14.93
C GLU A 161 -8.06 -3.84 -14.58
N SER A 162 -7.93 -3.39 -13.34
CA SER A 162 -8.54 -2.14 -12.90
C SER A 162 -7.73 -0.88 -13.25
N LEU A 163 -6.41 -0.97 -13.31
CA LEU A 163 -5.53 0.18 -13.45
C LEU A 163 -4.61 0.07 -14.67
N ILE A 164 -3.86 -1.03 -14.77
CA ILE A 164 -2.82 -1.14 -15.79
C ILE A 164 -3.42 -1.30 -17.19
N LEU A 165 -4.42 -2.14 -17.36
CA LEU A 165 -5.05 -2.39 -18.66
C LEU A 165 -5.73 -1.13 -19.22
N PRO A 166 -6.55 -0.37 -18.47
CA PRO A 166 -7.08 0.91 -18.95
C PRO A 166 -5.99 1.89 -19.37
N MET A 167 -4.94 2.02 -18.57
CA MET A 167 -3.80 2.90 -18.88
C MET A 167 -3.07 2.45 -20.15
N MET A 168 -2.83 1.16 -20.32
CA MET A 168 -2.22 0.63 -21.55
C MET A 168 -3.07 0.96 -22.76
N LYS A 169 -4.39 0.75 -22.70
CA LYS A 169 -5.32 1.06 -23.79
C LYS A 169 -5.33 2.56 -24.12
N TYR A 170 -5.30 3.39 -23.11
CA TYR A 170 -5.18 4.83 -23.29
C TYR A 170 -3.88 5.20 -24.00
N LEU A 171 -2.76 4.68 -23.57
CA LEU A 171 -1.45 4.94 -24.17
C LEU A 171 -1.35 4.43 -25.61
N GLU A 172 -1.86 3.23 -25.89
CA GLU A 172 -1.94 2.66 -27.25
C GLU A 172 -2.75 3.57 -28.19
N ALA A 173 -3.88 4.09 -27.71
CA ALA A 173 -4.71 5.03 -28.46
C ALA A 173 -4.01 6.37 -28.74
N HIS A 174 -2.99 6.72 -27.96
CA HIS A 174 -2.15 7.92 -28.14
C HIS A 174 -0.82 7.62 -28.86
N GLY A 175 -0.69 6.46 -29.47
CA GLY A 175 0.47 6.12 -30.33
C GLY A 175 1.66 5.51 -29.58
N VAL A 176 1.53 5.20 -28.30
CA VAL A 176 2.59 4.48 -27.57
C VAL A 176 2.65 3.04 -28.01
N GLN A 177 3.85 2.56 -28.30
CA GLN A 177 4.11 1.19 -28.69
C GLN A 177 4.74 0.42 -27.53
N PHE A 178 4.17 -0.72 -27.20
CA PHE A 178 4.71 -1.62 -26.18
C PHE A 178 5.47 -2.77 -26.84
N GLN A 179 6.72 -2.94 -26.46
CA GLN A 179 7.53 -4.08 -26.90
C GLN A 179 7.81 -4.97 -25.69
N TYR A 180 7.21 -6.15 -25.69
CA TYR A 180 7.37 -7.15 -24.63
C TYR A 180 8.57 -8.07 -24.92
N ASP A 181 8.88 -8.94 -23.96
CA ASP A 181 9.97 -9.91 -24.04
C ASP A 181 11.33 -9.28 -24.38
N THR A 182 11.53 -8.04 -23.93
CA THR A 182 12.72 -7.24 -24.20
C THR A 182 13.40 -6.90 -22.90
N THR A 183 14.67 -7.31 -22.77
CA THR A 183 15.52 -6.97 -21.62
C THR A 183 16.38 -5.77 -21.98
N VAL A 184 16.24 -4.68 -21.21
CA VAL A 184 17.13 -3.51 -21.30
C VAL A 184 18.44 -3.87 -20.61
N THR A 185 19.51 -3.94 -21.36
CA THR A 185 20.83 -4.31 -20.83
C THR A 185 21.71 -3.10 -20.49
N ASN A 186 21.47 -1.97 -21.12
CA ASN A 186 22.18 -0.72 -20.87
C ASN A 186 21.31 0.49 -21.26
N VAL A 187 21.55 1.61 -20.60
CA VAL A 187 21.00 2.93 -20.94
C VAL A 187 22.15 3.91 -21.03
N GLU A 188 22.39 4.46 -22.20
CA GLU A 188 23.43 5.46 -22.43
C GLU A 188 22.80 6.86 -22.50
N PHE A 189 23.44 7.80 -21.85
CA PHE A 189 23.03 9.21 -21.88
C PHE A 189 24.00 9.99 -22.75
N TYR A 190 23.47 10.66 -23.74
CA TYR A 190 24.23 11.59 -24.57
C TYR A 190 23.91 13.00 -24.12
N VAL A 191 24.92 13.78 -23.81
CA VAL A 191 24.78 15.21 -23.56
C VAL A 191 25.12 15.90 -24.87
N ASP A 192 24.12 16.45 -25.52
CA ASP A 192 24.36 17.37 -26.64
C ASP A 192 25.06 18.60 -26.10
N GLY A 193 26.27 18.86 -26.58
CA GLY A 193 27.12 19.96 -26.15
C GLY A 193 26.66 21.34 -26.61
#